data_e026720cafcc39878da6763e5f43a523
#
_entry.id   e026720cafcc39878da6763e5f43a523
#
_cell.length_a   1.000
_cell.length_b   1.000
_cell.length_c   1.000
_cell.angle_alpha   90.00
_cell.angle_beta   90.00
_cell.angle_gamma   90.00
#
_symmetry.space_group_name_H-M   'P 1'
#
loop_
_entity.id
_entity.type
_entity.pdbx_description
1 polymer ?
#
loop_
_entity_poly.entity_id
_entity_poly.type
_entity_poly.pdbx_seq_one_letter_code
_entity_poly.pdbx_strand_id
1 'polypeptide(L)'
;MATSARAPLRAVLFDAGNTLLFLDYPRMAEAVGAALGLPLTGAGLTTAARSAARALERGRVSDRERSAAFLEALFLEAGVPADRMGRVRECVTGLHGERHLWSGTAAGAHEALRRLRDAGFRLGVVSNSDGRVEEALEAAGLRAYFDVVVDSALAGVEKPDPAIFRAALEALDLPPAAALYVGDLYEVDVLGARAAGMEAVLLLPPGAPPRVNCACVRSLHELADDLLKESLAS
;
A
#
# COMPACT_ATOMS: atom_id res chain seq x y z
N MET A 1 -21.32 -25.73 -23.13
CA MET A 1 -20.88 -24.95 -21.96
C MET A 1 -20.60 -23.54 -22.46
N ALA A 2 -21.44 -22.58 -22.10
CA ALA A 2 -21.24 -21.19 -22.51
C ALA A 2 -20.00 -20.65 -21.76
N THR A 3 -18.97 -20.26 -22.47
CA THR A 3 -17.89 -19.44 -21.97
C THR A 3 -18.54 -18.12 -21.55
N SER A 4 -18.75 -17.95 -20.24
CA SER A 4 -19.17 -16.65 -19.68
C SER A 4 -18.09 -15.64 -20.08
N ALA A 5 -18.40 -14.75 -20.99
CA ALA A 5 -17.52 -13.65 -21.34
C ALA A 5 -17.28 -12.86 -20.06
N ARG A 6 -16.02 -12.75 -19.63
CA ARG A 6 -15.60 -11.98 -18.47
C ARG A 6 -16.04 -10.52 -18.68
N ALA A 7 -16.66 -9.92 -17.68
CA ALA A 7 -17.00 -8.50 -17.76
C ALA A 7 -15.73 -7.68 -18.01
N PRO A 8 -15.77 -6.69 -18.90
CA PRO A 8 -14.59 -5.85 -19.15
C PRO A 8 -14.18 -5.13 -17.85
N LEU A 9 -12.89 -5.11 -17.60
CA LEU A 9 -12.32 -4.39 -16.45
C LEU A 9 -12.52 -2.87 -16.66
N ARG A 10 -13.06 -2.20 -15.66
CA ARG A 10 -13.43 -0.77 -15.69
C ARG A 10 -12.74 0.06 -14.61
N ALA A 11 -12.29 -0.58 -13.53
CA ALA A 11 -11.62 0.10 -12.43
C ALA A 11 -10.40 -0.67 -11.93
N VAL A 12 -9.44 0.08 -11.38
CA VAL A 12 -8.31 -0.46 -10.61
C VAL A 12 -8.32 0.20 -9.25
N LEU A 13 -8.41 -0.62 -8.20
CA LEU A 13 -8.34 -0.19 -6.81
C LEU A 13 -6.98 -0.57 -6.24
N PHE A 14 -6.39 0.33 -5.47
CA PHE A 14 -5.05 0.17 -4.91
C PHE A 14 -5.07 0.19 -3.39
N ASP A 15 -4.21 -0.59 -2.78
CA ASP A 15 -3.72 -0.27 -1.45
C ASP A 15 -2.86 0.99 -1.48
N ALA A 16 -2.69 1.66 -0.32
CA ALA A 16 -1.86 2.85 -0.23
C ALA A 16 -0.42 2.54 0.22
N GLY A 17 -0.25 1.94 1.39
CA GLY A 17 1.07 1.72 2.00
C GLY A 17 1.90 0.66 1.26
N ASN A 18 3.18 0.91 1.00
CA ASN A 18 4.07 0.04 0.20
C ASN A 18 3.58 -0.29 -1.22
N THR A 19 2.43 0.24 -1.62
CA THR A 19 1.86 0.12 -2.98
C THR A 19 1.99 1.44 -3.74
N LEU A 20 1.40 2.50 -3.24
CA LEU A 20 1.46 3.85 -3.79
C LEU A 20 2.37 4.77 -3.00
N LEU A 21 2.33 4.62 -1.68
CA LEU A 21 3.01 5.47 -0.71
C LEU A 21 4.06 4.68 0.08
N PHE A 22 5.16 5.34 0.40
CA PHE A 22 6.25 4.78 1.19
C PHE A 22 6.59 5.69 2.37
N LEU A 23 7.13 5.10 3.44
CA LEU A 23 7.61 5.84 4.59
C LEU A 23 8.75 6.79 4.20
N ASP A 24 8.72 8.00 4.73
CA ASP A 24 9.77 9.01 4.57
C ASP A 24 10.98 8.66 5.46
N TYR A 25 11.74 7.65 5.05
CA TYR A 25 12.92 7.20 5.78
C TYR A 25 13.97 8.30 6.00
N PRO A 26 14.26 9.20 5.04
CA PRO A 26 15.16 10.34 5.29
C PRO A 26 14.71 11.20 6.46
N ARG A 27 13.46 11.62 6.48
CA ARG A 27 12.89 12.46 7.57
C ARG A 27 12.88 11.72 8.91
N MET A 28 12.54 10.43 8.91
CA MET A 28 12.58 9.60 10.11
C MET A 28 14.02 9.46 10.66
N ALA A 29 14.99 9.21 9.79
CA ALA A 29 16.39 9.07 10.18
C ALA A 29 16.95 10.36 10.77
N GLU A 30 16.68 11.51 10.14
CA GLU A 30 17.10 12.82 10.61
C GLU A 30 16.56 13.12 12.01
N ALA A 31 15.24 13.01 12.19
CA ALA A 31 14.62 13.38 13.45
C ALA A 31 14.96 12.42 14.60
N VAL A 32 14.90 11.11 14.36
CA VAL A 32 15.26 10.11 15.40
C VAL A 32 16.76 10.14 15.67
N GLY A 33 17.59 10.32 14.65
CA GLY A 33 19.04 10.46 14.79
C GLY A 33 19.41 11.67 15.66
N ALA A 34 18.78 12.82 15.40
CA ALA A 34 18.98 14.03 16.22
C ALA A 34 18.48 13.84 17.67
N ALA A 35 17.30 13.27 17.86
CA ALA A 35 16.71 13.06 19.18
C ALA A 35 17.51 12.08 20.07
N LEU A 36 18.24 11.14 19.47
CA LEU A 36 19.00 10.10 20.17
C LEU A 36 20.53 10.32 20.13
N GLY A 37 21.01 11.28 19.34
CA GLY A 37 22.44 11.48 19.10
C GLY A 37 23.09 10.32 18.33
N LEU A 38 22.34 9.70 17.39
CA LEU A 38 22.78 8.53 16.61
C LEU A 38 22.95 8.90 15.13
N PRO A 39 23.95 8.36 14.41
CA PRO A 39 24.21 8.64 13.01
C PRO A 39 23.29 7.82 12.09
N LEU A 40 21.97 8.03 12.19
CA LEU A 40 20.99 7.37 11.32
C LEU A 40 20.94 8.05 9.95
N THR A 41 20.73 7.27 8.90
CA THR A 41 20.54 7.76 7.53
C THR A 41 19.32 7.15 6.88
N GLY A 42 18.68 7.86 5.94
CA GLY A 42 17.54 7.33 5.19
C GLY A 42 17.88 6.04 4.42
N ALA A 43 19.08 5.96 3.85
CA ALA A 43 19.56 4.74 3.18
C ALA A 43 19.74 3.57 4.16
N GLY A 44 20.23 3.86 5.37
CA GLY A 44 20.32 2.87 6.45
C GLY A 44 18.96 2.34 6.86
N LEU A 45 17.97 3.22 7.07
CA LEU A 45 16.60 2.81 7.38
C LEU A 45 15.95 2.05 6.21
N THR A 46 16.20 2.43 4.95
CA THR A 46 15.71 1.68 3.78
C THR A 46 16.25 0.25 3.75
N THR A 47 17.52 0.06 4.13
CA THR A 47 18.14 -1.26 4.24
C THR A 47 17.56 -2.05 5.39
N ALA A 48 17.44 -1.45 6.57
CA ALA A 48 16.87 -2.05 7.77
C ALA A 48 15.39 -2.45 7.56
N ALA A 49 14.62 -1.66 6.81
CA ALA A 49 13.23 -1.95 6.48
C ALA A 49 13.05 -3.29 5.75
N ARG A 50 13.98 -3.63 4.85
CA ARG A 50 13.94 -4.92 4.14
C ARG A 50 14.17 -6.11 5.08
N SER A 51 15.04 -5.96 6.07
CA SER A 51 15.28 -6.99 7.10
C SER A 51 14.08 -7.11 8.04
N ALA A 52 13.55 -5.98 8.51
CA ALA A 52 12.37 -5.92 9.38
C ALA A 52 11.14 -6.55 8.73
N ALA A 53 10.87 -6.25 7.45
CA ALA A 53 9.75 -6.84 6.72
C ALA A 53 9.85 -8.36 6.64
N ARG A 54 11.03 -8.91 6.32
CA ARG A 54 11.24 -10.37 6.27
C ARG A 54 11.04 -11.06 7.62
N ALA A 55 11.38 -10.39 8.72
CA ALA A 55 11.19 -10.93 10.06
C ALA A 55 9.71 -11.04 10.44
N LEU A 56 8.87 -10.15 9.92
CA LEU A 56 7.44 -10.06 10.26
C LEU A 56 6.49 -10.84 9.33
N GLU A 57 6.99 -11.39 8.22
CA GLU A 57 6.18 -12.19 7.28
C GLU A 57 5.55 -13.45 7.89
N ARG A 58 5.93 -13.86 9.11
CA ARG A 58 5.57 -15.14 9.72
C ARG A 58 4.45 -15.07 10.77
N GLY A 59 3.83 -13.92 10.99
CA GLY A 59 2.84 -13.73 12.08
C GLY A 59 1.45 -13.35 11.56
N ARG A 60 0.39 -13.97 12.15
CA ARG A 60 -0.99 -13.49 12.04
C ARG A 60 -1.23 -12.43 13.10
N VAL A 61 -1.06 -11.16 12.76
CA VAL A 61 -1.33 -10.01 13.63
C VAL A 61 -2.15 -8.99 12.86
N SER A 62 -2.91 -8.15 13.56
CA SER A 62 -3.64 -7.03 12.95
C SER A 62 -2.68 -6.07 12.26
N ASP A 63 -3.14 -5.28 11.30
CA ASP A 63 -2.30 -4.30 10.60
C ASP A 63 -1.70 -3.27 11.56
N ARG A 64 -2.43 -2.88 12.61
CA ARG A 64 -1.93 -1.96 13.64
C ARG A 64 -0.78 -2.56 14.44
N GLU A 65 -0.91 -3.83 14.87
CA GLU A 65 0.17 -4.55 15.57
C GLU A 65 1.36 -4.78 14.65
N ARG A 66 1.12 -5.09 13.37
CA ARG A 66 2.15 -5.24 12.34
C ARG A 66 2.93 -3.94 12.13
N SER A 67 2.24 -2.80 12.03
CA SER A 67 2.87 -1.48 11.86
C SER A 67 3.73 -1.10 13.05
N ALA A 68 3.25 -1.34 14.28
CA ALA A 68 4.02 -1.09 15.50
C ALA A 68 5.26 -2.00 15.58
N ALA A 69 5.09 -3.30 15.31
CA ALA A 69 6.18 -4.28 15.30
C ALA A 69 7.20 -3.97 14.18
N PHE A 70 6.73 -3.51 13.02
CA PHE A 70 7.59 -3.11 11.92
C PHE A 70 8.47 -1.90 12.29
N LEU A 71 7.88 -0.86 12.89
CA LEU A 71 8.64 0.31 13.34
C LEU A 71 9.72 -0.06 14.37
N GLU A 72 9.37 -0.93 15.33
CA GLU A 72 10.34 -1.40 16.32
C GLU A 72 11.47 -2.21 15.67
N ALA A 73 11.13 -3.19 14.83
CA ALA A 73 12.12 -3.99 14.10
C ALA A 73 13.00 -3.13 13.19
N LEU A 74 12.42 -2.14 12.49
CA LEU A 74 13.13 -1.21 11.64
C LEU A 74 14.27 -0.50 12.36
N PHE A 75 13.98 0.08 13.53
CA PHE A 75 14.97 0.86 14.26
C PHE A 75 16.00 -0.04 15.00
N LEU A 76 15.59 -1.22 15.47
CA LEU A 76 16.51 -2.22 16.01
C LEU A 76 17.51 -2.70 14.95
N GLU A 77 17.04 -3.02 13.75
CA GLU A 77 17.88 -3.40 12.60
C GLU A 77 18.78 -2.26 12.12
N ALA A 78 18.36 -1.01 12.32
CA ALA A 78 19.19 0.18 12.05
C ALA A 78 20.22 0.46 13.17
N GLY A 79 20.29 -0.39 14.20
CA GLY A 79 21.29 -0.28 15.28
C GLY A 79 20.87 0.62 16.45
N VAL A 80 19.59 0.99 16.56
CA VAL A 80 19.10 1.73 17.74
C VAL A 80 18.95 0.77 18.91
N PRO A 81 19.52 1.09 20.11
CA PRO A 81 19.40 0.25 21.28
C PRO A 81 17.96 0.06 21.75
N ALA A 82 17.62 -1.14 22.23
CA ALA A 82 16.25 -1.49 22.63
C ALA A 82 15.69 -0.61 23.76
N ASP A 83 16.54 -0.14 24.68
CA ASP A 83 16.15 0.77 25.76
C ASP A 83 15.78 2.18 25.27
N ARG A 84 16.08 2.52 24.02
CA ARG A 84 15.73 3.78 23.40
C ARG A 84 14.43 3.76 22.60
N MET A 85 13.77 2.58 22.45
CA MET A 85 12.55 2.45 21.63
C MET A 85 11.39 3.32 22.11
N GLY A 86 11.31 3.65 23.41
CA GLY A 86 10.35 4.63 23.93
C GLY A 86 10.48 5.99 23.25
N ARG A 87 11.72 6.53 23.21
CA ARG A 87 12.02 7.81 22.53
C ARG A 87 11.80 7.75 21.03
N VAL A 88 12.09 6.62 20.39
CA VAL A 88 11.78 6.42 18.95
C VAL A 88 10.29 6.57 18.71
N ARG A 89 9.45 5.87 19.50
CA ARG A 89 7.99 5.95 19.37
C ARG A 89 7.46 7.37 19.56
N GLU A 90 7.93 8.09 20.59
CA GLU A 90 7.56 9.48 20.83
C GLU A 90 7.91 10.37 19.62
N CYS A 91 9.14 10.25 19.11
CA CYS A 91 9.63 11.03 17.99
C CYS A 91 8.84 10.75 16.71
N VAL A 92 8.65 9.46 16.38
CA VAL A 92 7.90 9.03 15.17
C VAL A 92 6.43 9.45 15.25
N THR A 93 5.79 9.35 16.42
CA THR A 93 4.41 9.83 16.62
C THR A 93 4.32 11.34 16.44
N GLY A 94 5.26 12.11 16.98
CA GLY A 94 5.32 13.56 16.78
C GLY A 94 5.47 13.93 15.31
N LEU A 95 6.41 13.29 14.60
CA LEU A 95 6.61 13.49 13.17
C LEU A 95 5.35 13.19 12.35
N HIS A 96 4.67 12.10 12.68
CA HIS A 96 3.43 11.71 12.01
C HIS A 96 2.32 12.73 12.26
N GLY A 97 2.25 13.30 13.47
CA GLY A 97 1.32 14.37 13.82
C GLY A 97 1.55 15.68 13.05
N GLU A 98 2.80 16.02 12.78
CA GLU A 98 3.16 17.22 12.00
C GLU A 98 2.82 17.07 10.51
N ARG A 99 3.19 15.94 9.93
CA ARG A 99 2.94 15.56 8.53
C ARG A 99 2.96 14.05 8.41
N HIS A 100 2.03 13.51 7.64
CA HIS A 100 1.90 12.07 7.44
C HIS A 100 3.24 11.44 7.02
N LEU A 101 3.64 10.34 7.68
CA LEU A 101 4.93 9.69 7.44
C LEU A 101 5.00 8.93 6.11
N TRP A 102 3.85 8.49 5.59
CA TRP A 102 3.72 7.87 4.28
C TRP A 102 3.62 8.97 3.22
N SER A 103 4.72 9.65 2.94
CA SER A 103 4.79 10.77 2.02
C SER A 103 5.75 10.56 0.84
N GLY A 104 6.50 9.45 0.83
CA GLY A 104 7.23 9.01 -0.36
C GLY A 104 6.28 8.37 -1.37
N THR A 105 6.53 8.53 -2.67
CA THR A 105 5.76 7.92 -3.75
C THR A 105 6.47 6.72 -4.36
N ALA A 106 5.71 5.73 -4.82
CA ALA A 106 6.25 4.63 -5.61
C ALA A 106 6.90 5.17 -6.90
N ALA A 107 8.04 4.59 -7.27
CA ALA A 107 8.70 4.96 -8.52
C ALA A 107 7.76 4.76 -9.71
N GLY A 108 7.59 5.79 -10.53
CA GLY A 108 6.71 5.76 -11.70
C GLY A 108 5.20 5.79 -11.40
N ALA A 109 4.78 6.01 -10.14
CA ALA A 109 3.35 6.02 -9.77
C ALA A 109 2.55 7.04 -10.59
N HIS A 110 3.01 8.28 -10.69
CA HIS A 110 2.33 9.31 -11.48
C HIS A 110 2.12 8.91 -12.93
N GLU A 111 3.14 8.33 -13.57
CA GLU A 111 3.05 7.89 -14.95
C GLU A 111 2.08 6.72 -15.12
N ALA A 112 2.19 5.69 -14.27
CA ALA A 112 1.33 4.52 -14.34
C ALA A 112 -0.14 4.89 -14.10
N LEU A 113 -0.44 5.69 -13.08
CA LEU A 113 -1.80 6.14 -12.78
C LEU A 113 -2.38 7.01 -13.90
N ARG A 114 -1.59 7.93 -14.47
CA ARG A 114 -2.01 8.73 -15.62
C ARG A 114 -2.34 7.85 -16.81
N ARG A 115 -1.49 6.89 -17.16
CA ARG A 115 -1.72 5.96 -18.28
C ARG A 115 -3.00 5.15 -18.11
N LEU A 116 -3.29 4.67 -16.91
CA LEU A 116 -4.53 3.97 -16.60
C LEU A 116 -5.75 4.88 -16.73
N ARG A 117 -5.67 6.13 -16.25
CA ARG A 117 -6.72 7.13 -16.43
C ARG A 117 -6.97 7.47 -17.90
N ASP A 118 -5.89 7.70 -18.66
CA ASP A 118 -5.97 8.01 -20.10
C ASP A 118 -6.60 6.85 -20.90
N ALA A 119 -6.45 5.61 -20.43
CA ALA A 119 -7.11 4.44 -20.99
C ALA A 119 -8.58 4.25 -20.54
N GLY A 120 -9.11 5.15 -19.71
CA GLY A 120 -10.50 5.16 -19.29
C GLY A 120 -10.80 4.37 -18.02
N PHE A 121 -9.78 3.86 -17.30
CA PHE A 121 -10.00 3.20 -16.01
C PHE A 121 -10.39 4.23 -14.94
N ARG A 122 -11.39 3.87 -14.14
CA ARG A 122 -11.63 4.54 -12.86
C ARG A 122 -10.64 4.03 -11.83
N LEU A 123 -10.11 4.93 -10.99
CA LEU A 123 -9.11 4.56 -10.01
C LEU A 123 -9.62 4.84 -8.59
N GLY A 124 -9.27 3.97 -7.64
CA GLY A 124 -9.61 4.16 -6.25
C GLY A 124 -8.52 3.65 -5.31
N VAL A 125 -8.62 4.06 -4.04
CA VAL A 125 -7.76 3.59 -2.96
C VAL A 125 -8.60 2.96 -1.86
N VAL A 126 -8.16 1.81 -1.34
CA VAL A 126 -8.72 1.18 -0.14
C VAL A 126 -7.56 0.85 0.80
N SER A 127 -7.49 1.56 1.91
CA SER A 127 -6.33 1.49 2.82
C SER A 127 -6.74 1.21 4.26
N ASN A 128 -5.99 0.34 4.93
CA ASN A 128 -6.00 0.28 6.38
C ASN A 128 -5.15 1.44 6.91
N SER A 129 -5.79 2.47 7.43
CA SER A 129 -5.16 3.73 7.82
C SER A 129 -5.82 4.33 9.07
N ASP A 130 -5.32 5.46 9.50
CA ASP A 130 -5.72 6.19 10.71
C ASP A 130 -6.73 7.32 10.47
N GLY A 131 -7.37 7.37 9.29
CA GLY A 131 -8.29 8.44 8.88
C GLY A 131 -7.64 9.53 8.04
N ARG A 132 -6.35 9.43 7.73
CA ARG A 132 -5.55 10.48 7.07
C ARG A 132 -4.93 10.05 5.73
N VAL A 133 -5.37 8.93 5.16
CA VAL A 133 -4.81 8.46 3.88
C VAL A 133 -5.03 9.44 2.75
N GLU A 134 -6.14 10.18 2.76
CA GLU A 134 -6.42 11.20 1.75
C GLU A 134 -5.43 12.36 1.82
N GLU A 135 -5.10 12.86 3.04
CA GLU A 135 -4.05 13.84 3.28
C GLU A 135 -2.68 13.35 2.77
N ALA A 136 -2.35 12.07 3.03
CA ALA A 136 -1.10 11.48 2.54
C ALA A 136 -1.02 11.44 1.01
N LEU A 137 -2.12 11.09 0.34
CA LEU A 137 -2.22 11.10 -1.12
C LEU A 137 -2.13 12.52 -1.71
N GLU A 138 -2.72 13.51 -1.05
CA GLU A 138 -2.60 14.93 -1.42
C GLU A 138 -1.14 15.40 -1.32
N ALA A 139 -0.50 15.14 -0.18
CA ALA A 139 0.90 15.50 0.06
C ALA A 139 1.85 14.84 -0.94
N ALA A 140 1.52 13.64 -1.42
CA ALA A 140 2.24 12.91 -2.46
C ALA A 140 1.89 13.35 -3.90
N GLY A 141 0.90 14.26 -4.07
CA GLY A 141 0.41 14.70 -5.37
C GLY A 141 -0.39 13.63 -6.15
N LEU A 142 -0.82 12.57 -5.48
CA LEU A 142 -1.52 11.44 -6.10
C LEU A 142 -3.05 11.52 -6.02
N ARG A 143 -3.60 12.32 -5.08
CA ARG A 143 -5.05 12.36 -4.81
C ARG A 143 -5.90 12.61 -6.06
N ALA A 144 -5.45 13.47 -6.95
CA ALA A 144 -6.18 13.87 -8.16
C ALA A 144 -6.41 12.72 -9.17
N TYR A 145 -5.69 11.60 -9.04
CA TYR A 145 -5.90 10.43 -9.90
C TYR A 145 -7.09 9.57 -9.48
N PHE A 146 -7.56 9.69 -8.23
CA PHE A 146 -8.52 8.76 -7.64
C PHE A 146 -9.93 9.32 -7.59
N ASP A 147 -10.89 8.52 -8.06
CA ASP A 147 -12.33 8.81 -8.00
C ASP A 147 -12.90 8.52 -6.60
N VAL A 148 -12.31 7.55 -5.89
CA VAL A 148 -12.71 7.16 -4.54
C VAL A 148 -11.49 6.86 -3.67
N VAL A 149 -11.59 7.23 -2.40
CA VAL A 149 -10.60 6.87 -1.35
C VAL A 149 -11.38 6.34 -0.16
N VAL A 150 -11.10 5.10 0.25
CA VAL A 150 -11.70 4.47 1.42
C VAL A 150 -10.61 4.25 2.48
N ASP A 151 -10.76 4.92 3.61
CA ASP A 151 -9.90 4.80 4.79
C ASP A 151 -10.62 3.95 5.84
N SER A 152 -9.95 2.92 6.37
CA SER A 152 -10.56 1.96 7.31
C SER A 152 -11.04 2.62 8.60
N ALA A 153 -10.32 3.63 9.12
CA ALA A 153 -10.73 4.32 10.34
C ALA A 153 -12.03 5.12 10.13
N LEU A 154 -12.24 5.67 8.92
CA LEU A 154 -13.47 6.39 8.57
C LEU A 154 -14.60 5.44 8.19
N ALA A 155 -14.28 4.31 7.55
CA ALA A 155 -15.26 3.30 7.16
C ALA A 155 -15.72 2.41 8.33
N GLY A 156 -14.97 2.37 9.43
CA GLY A 156 -15.26 1.51 10.59
C GLY A 156 -15.03 0.03 10.35
N VAL A 157 -14.33 -0.32 9.27
CA VAL A 157 -14.00 -1.70 8.87
C VAL A 157 -12.66 -1.72 8.16
N GLU A 158 -11.83 -2.74 8.41
CA GLU A 158 -10.48 -2.86 7.84
C GLU A 158 -10.34 -4.11 6.97
N LYS A 159 -9.40 -4.09 6.01
CA LYS A 159 -8.98 -5.27 5.24
C LYS A 159 -8.42 -6.34 6.20
N PRO A 160 -8.69 -7.63 6.01
CA PRO A 160 -9.26 -8.24 4.82
C PRO A 160 -10.79 -8.38 4.80
N ASP A 161 -11.55 -7.68 5.65
CA ASP A 161 -13.01 -7.75 5.60
C ASP A 161 -13.51 -7.29 4.22
N PRO A 162 -14.30 -8.12 3.50
CA PRO A 162 -14.80 -7.78 2.18
C PRO A 162 -15.70 -6.52 2.15
N ALA A 163 -16.21 -6.08 3.29
CA ALA A 163 -17.07 -4.90 3.35
C ALA A 163 -16.33 -3.61 2.94
N ILE A 164 -15.04 -3.47 3.27
CA ILE A 164 -14.28 -2.27 2.90
C ILE A 164 -14.07 -2.16 1.39
N PHE A 165 -13.87 -3.29 0.71
CA PHE A 165 -13.74 -3.33 -0.76
C PHE A 165 -15.09 -3.03 -1.43
N ARG A 166 -16.20 -3.55 -0.87
CA ARG A 166 -17.55 -3.26 -1.38
C ARG A 166 -17.89 -1.80 -1.26
N ALA A 167 -17.49 -1.11 -0.19
CA ALA A 167 -17.69 0.33 -0.04
C ALA A 167 -17.07 1.12 -1.20
N ALA A 168 -15.86 0.74 -1.65
CA ALA A 168 -15.25 1.37 -2.81
C ALA A 168 -15.98 1.05 -4.12
N LEU A 169 -16.43 -0.19 -4.29
CA LEU A 169 -17.20 -0.62 -5.47
C LEU A 169 -18.56 0.10 -5.55
N GLU A 170 -19.26 0.24 -4.43
CA GLU A 170 -20.52 0.97 -4.33
C GLU A 170 -20.34 2.45 -4.69
N ALA A 171 -19.30 3.10 -4.17
CA ALA A 171 -18.97 4.49 -4.51
C ALA A 171 -18.63 4.67 -6.00
N LEU A 172 -18.14 3.62 -6.66
CA LEU A 172 -17.87 3.59 -8.09
C LEU A 172 -19.05 3.13 -8.93
N ASP A 173 -20.14 2.66 -8.33
CA ASP A 173 -21.26 2.01 -9.04
C ASP A 173 -20.78 0.89 -9.98
N LEU A 174 -19.96 -0.02 -9.45
CA LEU A 174 -19.36 -1.12 -10.22
C LEU A 174 -19.59 -2.48 -9.54
N PRO A 175 -19.88 -3.53 -10.33
CA PRO A 175 -19.86 -4.89 -9.82
C PRO A 175 -18.41 -5.35 -9.55
N PRO A 176 -18.17 -6.25 -8.59
CA PRO A 176 -16.83 -6.74 -8.25
C PRO A 176 -16.02 -7.26 -9.44
N ALA A 177 -16.65 -7.95 -10.37
CA ALA A 177 -16.00 -8.51 -11.55
C ALA A 177 -15.48 -7.47 -12.56
N ALA A 178 -15.90 -6.19 -12.43
CA ALA A 178 -15.43 -5.09 -13.26
C ALA A 178 -14.26 -4.30 -12.64
N ALA A 179 -13.76 -4.73 -11.48
CA ALA A 179 -12.66 -4.07 -10.79
C ALA A 179 -11.53 -5.04 -10.44
N LEU A 180 -10.29 -4.56 -10.56
CA LEU A 180 -9.08 -5.22 -10.14
C LEU A 180 -8.57 -4.55 -8.87
N TYR A 181 -8.11 -5.33 -7.90
CA TYR A 181 -7.43 -4.82 -6.72
C TYR A 181 -5.91 -5.06 -6.78
N VAL A 182 -5.12 -4.10 -6.32
CA VAL A 182 -3.65 -4.18 -6.31
C VAL A 182 -3.14 -3.80 -4.92
N GLY A 183 -2.40 -4.71 -4.28
CA GLY A 183 -1.81 -4.46 -2.96
C GLY A 183 -0.56 -5.30 -2.73
N ASP A 184 0.12 -5.08 -1.61
CA ASP A 184 1.41 -5.71 -1.28
C ASP A 184 1.30 -6.88 -0.29
N LEU A 185 0.15 -7.03 0.40
CA LEU A 185 -0.07 -8.08 1.40
C LEU A 185 -1.04 -9.16 0.91
N TYR A 186 -0.53 -10.38 0.68
CA TYR A 186 -1.36 -11.47 0.16
C TYR A 186 -2.61 -11.76 1.01
N GLU A 187 -2.44 -11.88 2.34
CA GLU A 187 -3.53 -12.24 3.25
C GLU A 187 -4.57 -11.12 3.43
N VAL A 188 -4.12 -9.87 3.36
CA VAL A 188 -4.95 -8.68 3.60
C VAL A 188 -5.59 -8.19 2.31
N ASP A 189 -4.78 -8.03 1.27
CA ASP A 189 -5.21 -7.42 0.01
C ASP A 189 -5.80 -8.45 -0.95
N VAL A 190 -5.01 -9.50 -1.27
CA VAL A 190 -5.43 -10.46 -2.32
C VAL A 190 -6.60 -11.30 -1.85
N LEU A 191 -6.51 -11.90 -0.64
CA LEU A 191 -7.59 -12.73 -0.13
C LEU A 191 -8.82 -11.89 0.24
N GLY A 192 -8.64 -10.67 0.80
CA GLY A 192 -9.74 -9.76 1.10
C GLY A 192 -10.51 -9.33 -0.15
N ALA A 193 -9.82 -8.88 -1.19
CA ALA A 193 -10.43 -8.49 -2.46
C ALA A 193 -11.17 -9.67 -3.13
N ARG A 194 -10.57 -10.87 -3.12
CA ARG A 194 -11.23 -12.08 -3.63
C ARG A 194 -12.47 -12.46 -2.84
N ALA A 195 -12.47 -12.28 -1.52
CA ALA A 195 -13.66 -12.49 -0.70
C ALA A 195 -14.78 -11.48 -1.00
N ALA A 196 -14.44 -10.30 -1.55
CA ALA A 196 -15.40 -9.34 -2.09
C ALA A 196 -15.87 -9.66 -3.52
N GLY A 197 -15.29 -10.69 -4.17
CA GLY A 197 -15.60 -11.09 -5.54
C GLY A 197 -14.79 -10.40 -6.62
N MET A 198 -13.74 -9.67 -6.25
CA MET A 198 -12.82 -9.00 -7.17
C MET A 198 -11.70 -9.93 -7.61
N GLU A 199 -11.08 -9.61 -8.73
CA GLU A 199 -9.73 -10.09 -9.02
C GLU A 199 -8.70 -9.26 -8.28
N ALA A 200 -7.52 -9.88 -8.03
CA ALA A 200 -6.45 -9.22 -7.31
C ALA A 200 -5.08 -9.60 -7.83
N VAL A 201 -4.20 -8.61 -7.86
CA VAL A 201 -2.78 -8.70 -8.21
C VAL A 201 -1.94 -8.33 -7.00
N LEU A 202 -0.93 -9.14 -6.72
CA LEU A 202 0.02 -8.87 -5.66
C LEU A 202 1.21 -8.06 -6.21
N LEU A 203 1.45 -6.89 -5.63
CA LEU A 203 2.65 -6.11 -5.90
C LEU A 203 3.80 -6.66 -5.05
N LEU A 204 4.79 -7.23 -5.71
CA LEU A 204 5.92 -7.86 -5.04
C LEU A 204 7.05 -6.86 -4.77
N PRO A 205 7.65 -6.88 -3.57
CA PRO A 205 8.86 -6.12 -3.32
C PRO A 205 10.03 -6.67 -4.17
N PRO A 206 11.06 -5.85 -4.46
CA PRO A 206 12.21 -6.27 -5.24
C PRO A 206 12.86 -7.53 -4.70
N GLY A 207 13.05 -8.53 -5.56
CA GLY A 207 13.69 -9.81 -5.22
C GLY A 207 12.81 -10.85 -4.54
N ALA A 208 11.53 -10.54 -4.25
CA ALA A 208 10.60 -11.52 -3.72
C ALA A 208 10.23 -12.57 -4.80
N PRO A 209 10.11 -13.87 -4.43
CA PRO A 209 9.60 -14.88 -5.36
C PRO A 209 8.13 -14.66 -5.64
N PRO A 210 7.64 -14.97 -6.88
CA PRO A 210 6.21 -14.93 -7.18
C PRO A 210 5.46 -15.97 -6.35
N ARG A 211 4.21 -15.65 -5.97
CA ARG A 211 3.32 -16.63 -5.34
C ARG A 211 2.56 -17.44 -6.39
N VAL A 212 2.37 -18.73 -6.12
CA VAL A 212 1.83 -19.70 -7.08
C VAL A 212 0.34 -19.48 -7.39
N ASN A 213 -0.40 -18.85 -6.46
CA ASN A 213 -1.87 -18.79 -6.52
C ASN A 213 -2.43 -17.38 -6.77
N CYS A 214 -1.63 -16.42 -7.22
CA CYS A 214 -2.10 -15.10 -7.61
C CYS A 214 -1.24 -14.51 -8.72
N ALA A 215 -1.85 -13.63 -9.54
CA ALA A 215 -1.11 -12.78 -10.44
C ALA A 215 -0.21 -11.85 -9.62
N CYS A 216 1.00 -11.61 -10.09
CA CYS A 216 2.00 -10.79 -9.42
C CYS A 216 2.63 -9.83 -10.41
N VAL A 217 2.86 -8.60 -9.96
CA VAL A 217 3.65 -7.58 -10.68
C VAL A 217 4.73 -7.03 -9.77
N ARG A 218 5.78 -6.44 -10.34
CA ARG A 218 6.92 -5.89 -9.59
C ARG A 218 6.93 -4.38 -9.54
N SER A 219 6.04 -3.73 -10.30
CA SER A 219 5.90 -2.28 -10.30
C SER A 219 4.52 -1.87 -10.82
N LEU A 220 4.13 -0.64 -10.53
CA LEU A 220 2.93 -0.03 -11.11
C LEU A 220 3.05 0.15 -12.63
N HIS A 221 4.28 0.27 -13.13
CA HIS A 221 4.55 0.38 -14.56
C HIS A 221 4.24 -0.95 -15.28
N GLU A 222 4.74 -2.08 -14.75
CA GLU A 222 4.42 -3.42 -15.24
C GLU A 222 2.91 -3.69 -15.21
N LEU A 223 2.22 -3.34 -14.11
CA LEU A 223 0.77 -3.41 -14.01
C LEU A 223 0.07 -2.66 -15.15
N ALA A 224 0.47 -1.39 -15.37
CA ALA A 224 -0.12 -0.56 -16.42
C ALA A 224 0.15 -1.15 -17.80
N ASP A 225 1.36 -1.65 -18.07
CA ASP A 225 1.71 -2.29 -19.34
C ASP A 225 0.83 -3.53 -19.62
N ASP A 226 0.60 -4.36 -18.62
CA ASP A 226 -0.17 -5.59 -18.78
C ASP A 226 -1.65 -5.29 -19.02
N LEU A 227 -2.24 -4.38 -18.23
CA LEU A 227 -3.64 -3.98 -18.38
C LEU A 227 -3.92 -3.31 -19.72
N LEU A 228 -2.99 -2.49 -20.22
CA LEU A 228 -3.14 -1.80 -21.50
C LEU A 228 -2.97 -2.75 -22.70
N LYS A 229 -2.15 -3.80 -22.59
CA LYS A 229 -2.05 -4.84 -23.63
C LYS A 229 -3.33 -5.66 -23.72
N GLU A 230 -3.94 -6.05 -22.59
CA GLU A 230 -5.19 -6.81 -22.55
C GLU A 230 -6.37 -5.99 -23.11
N SER A 231 -6.42 -4.67 -22.81
CA SER A 231 -7.45 -3.76 -23.32
C SER A 231 -7.38 -3.55 -24.84
N LEU A 232 -6.20 -3.68 -25.45
CA LEU A 232 -6.02 -3.57 -26.92
C LEU A 232 -6.33 -4.89 -27.64
N ALA A 233 -6.42 -6.01 -26.91
CA ALA A 233 -6.69 -7.33 -27.48
C ALA A 233 -8.18 -7.75 -27.39
N SER A 234 -9.02 -6.92 -26.77
CA SER A 234 -10.47 -7.14 -26.56
C SER A 234 -11.31 -6.30 -27.50
#